data_5c95feecb28ba4a30fa64cc787e96b2e
#
_entry.id   5c95feecb28ba4a30fa64cc787e96b2e
#
_cell.length_a   1.000
_cell.length_b   1.000
_cell.length_c   1.000
_cell.angle_alpha   90.00
_cell.angle_beta   90.00
_cell.angle_gamma   90.00
#
_symmetry.space_group_name_H-M   'P 1'
#
loop_
_entity.id
_entity.type
_entity.pdbx_description
1 polymer ?
#
loop_
_entity_poly.entity_id
_entity_poly.type
_entity_poly.pdbx_seq_one_letter_code
_entity_poly.pdbx_strand_id
1 'polypeptide(L)'
;MDGVGLRDKTEGNAVKQAHLETLNYLMDKYPTAKLGASGEYVGVPKGDMGNSEVGHNAMGAGQIVLQRSAAVEDNVATGKIFETDTWKDIISRLHERNSTLHFMGIFSDGNVHSNIAHLEKMLAQAHEEGIQRVRVHALIDGRDVPPQSEPKYIQRLEKFIHDLGDPDYKIASGGGRMVITCDRYENDWSMVEKGWHTHVLGEGRQFASATEAVETYRAENPDLQDQYMPPFVVAENGQPIGTINDGDAVIYIDFRADRAVEMAQAFTYDDFDKFDRIRRPDVYFAGMTEYNEDLHVPAHVLVGSPVFGTTLTEYLATKGVKQYAISETVKFGHITYYFNGNSYHIPDGEKDVEVPSYTEPFNTRPWMKCAEITDKLVEAIESNEYNFLRINYPGGDMVGHFGEMEPTIAAMEAIDLSIKSIIEAVNKLGGITVITADHGNAEELIDENGAPKTAHTTNRVPCIFVDDTENANKYRLSLGDRGLANLASTIAILLGQDPHESWLPPIIEEE
;
A
#
# COMPACT_ATOMS: atom_id res chain seq x y z
N MET A 1 -19.08 -7.75 0.92
CA MET A 1 -18.75 -8.49 -0.33
C MET A 1 -17.37 -8.03 -0.75
N ASP A 2 -16.46 -8.93 -1.05
CA ASP A 2 -15.09 -8.55 -1.46
C ASP A 2 -15.02 -8.44 -2.99
N GLY A 3 -14.41 -7.39 -3.51
CA GLY A 3 -14.18 -7.23 -4.94
C GLY A 3 -15.43 -7.00 -5.80
N VAL A 4 -16.40 -6.20 -5.32
CA VAL A 4 -17.67 -5.98 -6.02
C VAL A 4 -17.92 -4.49 -6.27
N GLY A 5 -17.56 -4.04 -7.46
CA GLY A 5 -17.74 -2.66 -7.90
C GLY A 5 -19.04 -2.43 -8.71
N LEU A 6 -19.29 -1.15 -8.98
CA LEU A 6 -20.43 -0.69 -9.80
C LEU A 6 -19.95 -0.27 -11.19
N ARG A 7 -20.46 -0.95 -12.23
CA ARG A 7 -20.15 -0.63 -13.62
C ARG A 7 -21.38 -0.81 -14.50
N ASP A 8 -21.64 0.13 -15.41
CA ASP A 8 -22.83 0.08 -16.26
C ASP A 8 -22.70 -0.89 -17.46
N LYS A 9 -21.47 -1.13 -17.93
CA LYS A 9 -21.19 -2.04 -19.04
C LYS A 9 -21.46 -3.49 -18.63
N THR A 10 -22.16 -4.26 -19.46
CA THR A 10 -22.47 -5.68 -19.20
C THR A 10 -21.36 -6.62 -19.65
N GLU A 11 -20.67 -6.28 -20.77
CA GLU A 11 -19.55 -7.08 -21.27
C GLU A 11 -18.40 -7.12 -20.25
N GLY A 12 -17.91 -8.31 -19.93
CA GLY A 12 -16.89 -8.53 -18.94
C GLY A 12 -17.31 -8.26 -17.50
N ASN A 13 -18.60 -8.12 -17.21
CA ASN A 13 -19.16 -7.80 -15.92
C ASN A 13 -19.91 -9.00 -15.33
N ALA A 14 -19.25 -9.76 -14.45
CA ALA A 14 -19.86 -10.93 -13.83
C ALA A 14 -21.01 -10.54 -12.88
N VAL A 15 -20.94 -9.39 -12.23
CA VAL A 15 -22.01 -8.89 -11.34
C VAL A 15 -23.30 -8.64 -12.12
N LYS A 16 -23.21 -8.07 -13.33
CA LYS A 16 -24.41 -7.82 -14.16
C LYS A 16 -24.91 -9.06 -14.91
N GLN A 17 -24.05 -10.05 -15.16
CA GLN A 17 -24.43 -11.26 -15.87
C GLN A 17 -24.92 -12.37 -14.93
N ALA A 18 -24.56 -12.32 -13.65
CA ALA A 18 -25.07 -13.22 -12.63
C ALA A 18 -26.56 -12.99 -12.33
N HIS A 19 -27.25 -14.03 -11.91
CA HIS A 19 -28.63 -13.96 -11.47
C HIS A 19 -28.71 -13.55 -9.99
N LEU A 20 -28.61 -12.24 -9.74
CA LEU A 20 -28.59 -11.63 -8.40
C LEU A 20 -29.98 -11.12 -8.01
N GLU A 21 -30.89 -12.01 -7.72
CA GLU A 21 -32.27 -11.66 -7.42
C GLU A 21 -32.38 -10.81 -6.14
N THR A 22 -31.63 -11.20 -5.11
CA THR A 22 -31.64 -10.52 -3.81
C THR A 22 -30.98 -9.15 -3.89
N LEU A 23 -29.76 -9.05 -4.38
CA LEU A 23 -29.03 -7.79 -4.45
C LEU A 23 -29.74 -6.75 -5.34
N ASN A 24 -30.27 -7.16 -6.50
CA ASN A 24 -31.01 -6.28 -7.38
C ASN A 24 -32.26 -5.75 -6.69
N TYR A 25 -33.04 -6.62 -6.02
CA TYR A 25 -34.22 -6.22 -5.25
C TYR A 25 -33.88 -5.22 -4.15
N LEU A 26 -32.75 -5.47 -3.41
CA LEU A 26 -32.33 -4.60 -2.32
C LEU A 26 -31.89 -3.24 -2.83
N MET A 27 -31.13 -3.19 -3.92
CA MET A 27 -30.68 -1.93 -4.53
C MET A 27 -31.85 -1.09 -5.05
N ASP A 28 -32.90 -1.72 -5.51
CA ASP A 28 -34.10 -1.03 -5.99
C ASP A 28 -35.00 -0.55 -4.84
N LYS A 29 -35.09 -1.33 -3.76
CA LYS A 29 -36.03 -1.06 -2.66
C LYS A 29 -35.44 -0.13 -1.59
N TYR A 30 -34.17 -0.26 -1.28
CA TYR A 30 -33.57 0.42 -0.11
C TYR A 30 -32.60 1.54 -0.52
N PRO A 31 -32.37 2.52 0.39
CA PRO A 31 -31.41 3.57 0.16
C PRO A 31 -30.03 2.98 -0.19
N THR A 32 -29.48 3.34 -1.35
CA THR A 32 -28.22 2.81 -1.85
C THR A 32 -27.27 3.95 -2.21
N ALA A 33 -26.14 4.05 -1.52
CA ALA A 33 -25.08 4.99 -1.81
C ALA A 33 -24.01 4.33 -2.71
N LYS A 34 -23.20 5.18 -3.36
CA LYS A 34 -22.02 4.77 -4.15
C LYS A 34 -20.76 5.32 -3.48
N LEU A 35 -19.96 4.45 -2.91
CA LEU A 35 -18.79 4.84 -2.15
C LEU A 35 -17.49 4.79 -2.99
N GLY A 36 -16.60 5.74 -2.77
CA GLY A 36 -15.23 5.67 -3.25
C GLY A 36 -14.46 4.58 -2.48
N ALA A 37 -13.79 3.69 -3.23
CA ALA A 37 -13.06 2.55 -2.68
C ALA A 37 -11.66 2.41 -3.32
N SER A 38 -11.13 3.50 -3.89
CA SER A 38 -9.85 3.56 -4.58
C SER A 38 -9.23 4.95 -4.44
N GLY A 39 -7.97 5.09 -4.79
CA GLY A 39 -7.29 6.38 -4.74
C GLY A 39 -7.38 7.06 -3.38
N GLU A 40 -7.62 8.35 -3.40
CA GLU A 40 -7.66 9.21 -2.20
C GLU A 40 -8.72 8.78 -1.16
N TYR A 41 -9.75 8.01 -1.54
CA TYR A 41 -10.78 7.53 -0.60
C TYR A 41 -10.29 6.46 0.39
N VAL A 42 -9.19 5.80 0.05
CA VAL A 42 -8.59 4.72 0.88
C VAL A 42 -7.12 4.97 1.18
N GLY A 43 -6.63 6.19 0.93
CA GLY A 43 -5.28 6.62 1.29
C GLY A 43 -4.17 6.14 0.35
N VAL A 44 -4.50 5.72 -0.88
CA VAL A 44 -3.51 5.47 -1.94
C VAL A 44 -3.49 6.63 -2.95
N PRO A 45 -2.47 6.75 -3.81
CA PRO A 45 -2.40 7.82 -4.78
C PRO A 45 -3.63 7.91 -5.68
N LYS A 46 -3.93 9.10 -6.17
CA LYS A 46 -5.06 9.35 -7.06
C LYS A 46 -4.95 8.53 -8.34
N GLY A 47 -5.98 7.76 -8.64
CA GLY A 47 -6.04 6.87 -9.80
C GLY A 47 -5.53 5.46 -9.53
N ASP A 48 -4.92 5.20 -8.38
CA ASP A 48 -4.53 3.86 -7.97
C ASP A 48 -5.75 3.06 -7.51
N MET A 49 -5.74 1.77 -7.78
CA MET A 49 -6.78 0.86 -7.34
C MET A 49 -6.73 0.68 -5.83
N GLY A 50 -7.91 0.48 -5.22
CA GLY A 50 -7.99 -0.04 -3.85
C GLY A 50 -7.64 -1.54 -3.81
N ASN A 51 -7.54 -2.03 -2.59
CA ASN A 51 -7.41 -3.46 -2.29
C ASN A 51 -8.08 -3.75 -0.95
N SER A 52 -8.15 -5.03 -0.58
CA SER A 52 -8.85 -5.43 0.65
C SER A 52 -8.21 -4.87 1.92
N GLU A 53 -6.88 -4.71 1.96
CA GLU A 53 -6.18 -4.13 3.11
C GLU A 53 -6.62 -2.68 3.34
N VAL A 54 -6.45 -1.82 2.33
CA VAL A 54 -6.75 -0.39 2.46
C VAL A 54 -8.26 -0.13 2.58
N GLY A 55 -9.10 -0.96 1.94
CA GLY A 55 -10.56 -0.87 2.05
C GLY A 55 -11.03 -1.17 3.47
N HIS A 56 -10.58 -2.28 4.07
CA HIS A 56 -10.94 -2.64 5.44
C HIS A 56 -10.33 -1.69 6.47
N ASN A 57 -9.09 -1.23 6.25
CA ASN A 57 -8.49 -0.18 7.06
C ASN A 57 -9.36 1.10 7.08
N ALA A 58 -9.79 1.57 5.91
CA ALA A 58 -10.63 2.76 5.82
C ALA A 58 -11.97 2.59 6.54
N MET A 59 -12.63 1.43 6.36
CA MET A 59 -13.89 1.12 7.03
C MET A 59 -13.76 1.09 8.56
N GLY A 60 -12.71 0.46 9.06
CA GLY A 60 -12.50 0.30 10.49
C GLY A 60 -11.96 1.55 11.19
N ALA A 61 -11.05 2.28 10.54
CA ALA A 61 -10.45 3.49 11.09
C ALA A 61 -11.40 4.71 11.09
N GLY A 62 -12.42 4.72 10.24
CA GLY A 62 -13.29 5.88 10.07
C GLY A 62 -12.59 7.11 9.49
N GLN A 63 -11.38 6.96 9.02
CA GLN A 63 -10.48 8.00 8.51
C GLN A 63 -9.79 7.53 7.24
N ILE A 64 -9.34 8.47 6.43
CA ILE A 64 -8.43 8.16 5.33
C ILE A 64 -7.01 8.12 5.91
N VAL A 65 -6.45 6.93 6.01
CA VAL A 65 -5.08 6.72 6.46
C VAL A 65 -4.18 6.55 5.25
N LEU A 66 -3.28 7.49 5.05
CA LEU A 66 -2.38 7.46 3.90
C LEU A 66 -1.48 6.23 3.95
N GLN A 67 -1.49 5.47 2.89
CA GLN A 67 -0.62 4.31 2.73
C GLN A 67 0.82 4.75 2.40
N ARG A 68 1.80 3.85 2.56
CA ARG A 68 3.23 4.20 2.53
C ARG A 68 3.63 5.14 1.39
N SER A 69 3.29 4.83 0.13
CA SER A 69 3.63 5.67 -1.02
C SER A 69 2.95 7.04 -0.98
N ALA A 70 1.66 7.08 -0.66
CA ALA A 70 0.90 8.32 -0.53
C ALA A 70 1.35 9.15 0.68
N ALA A 71 1.72 8.49 1.79
CA ALA A 71 2.27 9.16 2.96
C ALA A 71 3.63 9.80 2.66
N VAL A 72 4.51 9.11 1.91
CA VAL A 72 5.79 9.67 1.47
C VAL A 72 5.56 10.88 0.56
N GLU A 73 4.68 10.75 -0.44
CA GLU A 73 4.32 11.86 -1.35
C GLU A 73 3.82 13.08 -0.56
N ASP A 74 2.86 12.91 0.37
CA ASP A 74 2.34 14.01 1.20
C ASP A 74 3.43 14.63 2.06
N ASN A 75 4.24 13.82 2.76
CA ASN A 75 5.30 14.31 3.65
C ASN A 75 6.38 15.08 2.88
N VAL A 76 6.75 14.62 1.68
CA VAL A 76 7.71 15.33 0.82
C VAL A 76 7.08 16.60 0.24
N ALA A 77 5.85 16.53 -0.28
CA ALA A 77 5.17 17.67 -0.89
C ALA A 77 4.92 18.80 0.12
N THR A 78 4.51 18.45 1.34
CA THR A 78 4.23 19.41 2.43
C THR A 78 5.46 19.86 3.19
N GLY A 79 6.62 19.20 3.00
CA GLY A 79 7.86 19.46 3.74
C GLY A 79 7.90 18.86 5.15
N LYS A 80 6.90 18.14 5.59
CA LYS A 80 6.86 17.48 6.92
C LYS A 80 8.00 16.50 7.13
N ILE A 81 8.51 15.88 6.04
CA ILE A 81 9.65 14.98 6.07
C ILE A 81 10.90 15.65 6.68
N PHE A 82 11.08 16.96 6.46
CA PHE A 82 12.20 17.76 6.95
C PHE A 82 12.02 18.22 8.41
N GLU A 83 10.84 18.05 8.97
CA GLU A 83 10.54 18.35 10.37
C GLU A 83 10.76 17.15 11.30
N THR A 84 11.00 15.97 10.73
CA THR A 84 11.21 14.73 11.50
C THR A 84 12.52 14.77 12.29
N ASP A 85 12.55 14.06 13.42
CA ASP A 85 13.77 13.95 14.23
C ASP A 85 14.89 13.27 13.43
N THR A 86 14.55 12.25 12.61
CA THR A 86 15.52 11.57 11.74
C THR A 86 16.21 12.52 10.77
N TRP A 87 15.47 13.40 10.08
CA TRP A 87 16.09 14.39 9.19
C TRP A 87 16.98 15.36 9.95
N LYS A 88 16.51 15.90 11.08
CA LYS A 88 17.27 16.83 11.92
C LYS A 88 18.54 16.22 12.47
N ASP A 89 18.49 14.97 12.90
CA ASP A 89 19.66 14.23 13.40
C ASP A 89 20.70 14.03 12.29
N ILE A 90 20.26 13.67 11.07
CA ILE A 90 21.13 13.57 9.89
C ILE A 90 21.84 14.91 9.65
N ILE A 91 21.10 16.00 9.55
CA ILE A 91 21.67 17.33 9.29
C ILE A 91 22.64 17.76 10.40
N SER A 92 22.27 17.57 11.67
CA SER A 92 23.15 17.89 12.81
C SER A 92 24.47 17.11 12.75
N ARG A 93 24.39 15.79 12.52
CA ARG A 93 25.58 14.92 12.40
C ARG A 93 26.50 15.35 11.25
N LEU A 94 25.93 15.68 10.09
CA LEU A 94 26.70 16.11 8.92
C LEU A 94 27.44 17.43 9.19
N HIS A 95 26.81 18.39 9.85
CA HIS A 95 27.45 19.64 10.26
C HIS A 95 28.57 19.42 11.30
N GLU A 96 28.30 18.63 12.33
CA GLU A 96 29.29 18.35 13.39
C GLU A 96 30.55 17.67 12.86
N ARG A 97 30.37 16.76 11.88
CA ARG A 97 31.46 15.94 11.35
C ARG A 97 32.06 16.46 10.04
N ASN A 98 31.44 17.47 9.42
CA ASN A 98 31.76 17.94 8.08
C ASN A 98 31.85 16.79 7.06
N SER A 99 30.88 15.90 7.13
CA SER A 99 30.83 14.65 6.39
C SER A 99 29.87 14.71 5.20
N THR A 100 29.65 13.59 4.52
CA THR A 100 28.90 13.50 3.26
C THR A 100 27.51 12.93 3.50
N LEU A 101 26.49 13.51 2.84
CA LEU A 101 25.17 12.92 2.72
C LEU A 101 25.12 12.03 1.47
N HIS A 102 24.69 10.78 1.65
CA HIS A 102 24.50 9.84 0.57
C HIS A 102 23.02 9.54 0.37
N PHE A 103 22.57 9.57 -0.88
CA PHE A 103 21.28 9.06 -1.28
C PHE A 103 21.46 7.80 -2.12
N MET A 104 20.72 6.75 -1.83
CA MET A 104 20.75 5.47 -2.54
C MET A 104 19.33 5.00 -2.82
N GLY A 105 19.05 4.47 -3.99
CA GLY A 105 17.75 3.88 -4.34
C GLY A 105 17.45 3.90 -5.83
N ILE A 106 16.28 3.40 -6.21
CA ILE A 106 15.84 3.34 -7.59
C ILE A 106 15.72 4.75 -8.17
N PHE A 107 16.36 4.96 -9.32
CA PHE A 107 16.59 6.28 -9.89
C PHE A 107 15.72 6.54 -11.12
N SER A 108 14.43 6.81 -10.89
CA SER A 108 13.44 7.09 -11.95
C SER A 108 12.21 7.85 -11.42
N ASP A 109 11.27 8.16 -12.31
CA ASP A 109 9.95 8.71 -11.98
C ASP A 109 8.83 7.63 -12.03
N GLY A 110 9.20 6.34 -12.02
CA GLY A 110 8.26 5.22 -12.12
C GLY A 110 7.29 5.08 -10.94
N ASN A 111 7.63 5.68 -9.80
CA ASN A 111 6.79 5.77 -8.59
C ASN A 111 6.33 4.41 -8.02
N VAL A 112 7.07 3.34 -8.31
CA VAL A 112 6.81 2.00 -7.74
C VAL A 112 7.63 1.73 -6.50
N HIS A 113 8.91 2.10 -6.50
CA HIS A 113 9.83 1.94 -5.38
C HIS A 113 10.28 3.29 -4.81
N SER A 114 10.53 4.24 -5.69
CA SER A 114 10.99 5.60 -5.37
C SER A 114 10.48 6.59 -6.41
N ASN A 115 10.77 7.87 -6.20
CA ASN A 115 10.52 8.91 -7.20
C ASN A 115 11.66 9.93 -7.18
N ILE A 116 12.25 10.23 -8.35
CA ILE A 116 13.34 11.21 -8.48
C ILE A 116 12.93 12.62 -8.00
N ALA A 117 11.64 12.96 -8.07
CA ALA A 117 11.16 14.24 -7.54
C ALA A 117 11.30 14.34 -6.02
N HIS A 118 11.20 13.22 -5.29
CA HIS A 118 11.47 13.19 -3.85
C HIS A 118 12.94 13.45 -3.57
N LEU A 119 13.84 12.84 -4.35
CA LEU A 119 15.29 13.09 -4.25
C LEU A 119 15.61 14.57 -4.51
N GLU A 120 15.04 15.16 -5.57
CA GLU A 120 15.23 16.59 -5.90
C GLU A 120 14.79 17.51 -4.73
N LYS A 121 13.67 17.22 -4.10
CA LYS A 121 13.19 17.96 -2.92
C LYS A 121 14.17 17.84 -1.74
N MET A 122 14.66 16.63 -1.46
CA MET A 122 15.64 16.42 -0.38
C MET A 122 16.99 17.08 -0.67
N LEU A 123 17.43 17.11 -1.93
CA LEU A 123 18.62 17.84 -2.36
C LEU A 123 18.50 19.35 -2.18
N ALA A 124 17.33 19.91 -2.56
CA ALA A 124 17.05 21.32 -2.35
C ALA A 124 17.10 21.69 -0.87
N GLN A 125 16.45 20.89 -0.02
CA GLN A 125 16.43 21.10 1.42
C GLN A 125 17.84 20.98 2.03
N ALA A 126 18.60 19.95 1.66
CA ALA A 126 19.98 19.80 2.12
C ALA A 126 20.86 21.01 1.73
N HIS A 127 20.62 21.58 0.54
CA HIS A 127 21.31 22.78 0.10
C HIS A 127 20.92 24.01 0.92
N GLU A 128 19.62 24.22 1.18
CA GLU A 128 19.13 25.29 2.04
C GLU A 128 19.68 25.21 3.47
N GLU A 129 19.84 24.00 3.97
CA GLU A 129 20.43 23.73 5.31
C GLU A 129 21.97 23.72 5.30
N GLY A 130 22.60 24.03 4.18
CA GLY A 130 24.04 24.27 4.07
C GLY A 130 24.91 23.00 4.05
N ILE A 131 24.36 21.86 3.67
CA ILE A 131 25.13 20.62 3.46
C ILE A 131 26.05 20.81 2.25
N GLN A 132 27.36 20.66 2.50
CA GLN A 132 28.39 21.00 1.50
C GLN A 132 28.59 19.90 0.46
N ARG A 133 28.37 18.63 0.82
CA ARG A 133 28.69 17.49 -0.04
C ARG A 133 27.58 16.45 -0.05
N VAL A 134 27.11 16.12 -1.24
CA VAL A 134 26.11 15.05 -1.45
C VAL A 134 26.59 14.10 -2.53
N ARG A 135 26.33 12.81 -2.34
CA ARG A 135 26.61 11.75 -3.32
C ARG A 135 25.35 10.92 -3.55
N VAL A 136 25.04 10.70 -4.82
CA VAL A 136 23.89 9.89 -5.24
C VAL A 136 24.38 8.56 -5.81
N HIS A 137 23.86 7.47 -5.30
CA HIS A 137 24.10 6.10 -5.77
C HIS A 137 22.88 5.64 -6.54
N ALA A 138 22.93 5.76 -7.87
CA ALA A 138 21.78 5.57 -8.75
C ALA A 138 21.56 4.09 -9.08
N LEU A 139 20.50 3.50 -8.52
CA LEU A 139 20.03 2.17 -8.90
C LEU A 139 19.16 2.30 -10.15
N ILE A 140 19.77 1.99 -11.30
CA ILE A 140 19.20 2.27 -12.61
C ILE A 140 18.01 1.38 -12.87
N ASP A 141 16.86 1.98 -13.24
CA ASP A 141 15.56 1.32 -13.35
C ASP A 141 15.37 0.59 -14.69
N GLY A 142 14.68 1.15 -15.64
CA GLY A 142 14.36 0.50 -16.94
C GLY A 142 13.39 -0.68 -16.84
N ARG A 143 12.69 -0.82 -15.71
CA ARG A 143 11.65 -1.83 -15.47
C ARG A 143 10.29 -1.19 -15.18
N ASP A 144 10.27 -0.21 -14.31
CA ASP A 144 9.06 0.55 -13.98
C ASP A 144 8.91 1.79 -14.87
N VAL A 145 9.91 2.00 -15.73
CA VAL A 145 10.00 3.02 -16.79
C VAL A 145 10.54 2.38 -18.07
N PRO A 146 10.49 3.05 -19.24
CA PRO A 146 11.00 2.47 -20.49
C PRO A 146 12.45 1.97 -20.38
N PRO A 147 12.79 0.84 -21.05
CA PRO A 147 14.01 0.07 -20.77
C PRO A 147 15.33 0.75 -21.17
N GLN A 148 15.29 1.89 -21.84
CA GLN A 148 16.46 2.69 -22.19
C GLN A 148 16.23 4.19 -21.93
N SER A 149 15.63 4.53 -20.80
CA SER A 149 15.24 5.90 -20.43
C SER A 149 16.23 6.60 -19.49
N GLU A 150 17.26 5.92 -19.00
CA GLU A 150 18.18 6.42 -17.98
C GLU A 150 18.84 7.77 -18.30
N PRO A 151 19.27 8.09 -19.54
CA PRO A 151 19.86 9.39 -19.81
C PRO A 151 18.96 10.56 -19.48
N LYS A 152 17.63 10.38 -19.57
CA LYS A 152 16.65 11.40 -19.19
C LYS A 152 16.77 11.76 -17.68
N TYR A 153 16.96 10.75 -16.83
CA TYR A 153 17.01 10.95 -15.38
C TYR A 153 18.36 11.52 -14.93
N ILE A 154 19.47 11.04 -15.50
CA ILE A 154 20.79 11.62 -15.24
C ILE A 154 20.80 13.10 -15.64
N GLN A 155 20.39 13.45 -16.86
CA GLN A 155 20.32 14.84 -17.32
C GLN A 155 19.38 15.72 -16.46
N ARG A 156 18.25 15.14 -16.03
CA ARG A 156 17.31 15.84 -15.13
C ARG A 156 17.97 16.21 -13.82
N LEU A 157 18.68 15.27 -13.19
CA LEU A 157 19.34 15.51 -11.91
C LEU A 157 20.53 16.47 -12.06
N GLU A 158 21.36 16.30 -13.09
CA GLU A 158 22.49 17.19 -13.38
C GLU A 158 22.01 18.64 -13.60
N LYS A 159 20.95 18.79 -14.40
CA LYS A 159 20.31 20.10 -14.58
C LYS A 159 19.77 20.68 -13.27
N PHE A 160 19.13 19.86 -12.45
CA PHE A 160 18.60 20.31 -11.16
C PHE A 160 19.73 20.80 -10.25
N ILE A 161 20.85 20.09 -10.15
CA ILE A 161 22.04 20.48 -9.39
C ILE A 161 22.64 21.79 -9.93
N HIS A 162 22.71 21.93 -11.25
CA HIS A 162 23.16 23.18 -11.87
C HIS A 162 22.25 24.36 -11.50
N ASP A 163 20.92 24.16 -11.54
CA ASP A 163 19.94 25.19 -11.18
C ASP A 163 20.01 25.58 -9.68
N LEU A 164 20.56 24.73 -8.80
CA LEU A 164 20.88 25.02 -7.40
C LEU A 164 22.17 25.86 -7.23
N GLY A 165 22.92 26.15 -8.29
CA GLY A 165 24.18 26.88 -8.25
C GLY A 165 25.44 26.02 -8.15
N ASP A 166 25.39 24.82 -8.67
CA ASP A 166 26.52 23.86 -8.76
C ASP A 166 27.18 23.54 -7.40
N PRO A 167 26.43 23.16 -6.36
CA PRO A 167 27.03 22.65 -5.12
C PRO A 167 27.82 21.37 -5.40
N ASP A 168 28.70 20.93 -4.45
CA ASP A 168 29.42 19.64 -4.57
C ASP A 168 28.47 18.43 -4.40
N TYR A 169 27.47 18.37 -5.28
CA TYR A 169 26.48 17.30 -5.36
C TYR A 169 26.72 16.53 -6.65
N LYS A 170 26.90 15.20 -6.56
CA LYS A 170 27.29 14.38 -7.73
C LYS A 170 26.67 12.99 -7.67
N ILE A 171 26.40 12.42 -8.84
CA ILE A 171 26.17 10.97 -8.95
C ILE A 171 27.54 10.31 -8.79
N ALA A 172 27.69 9.44 -7.78
CA ALA A 172 28.96 8.85 -7.40
C ALA A 172 29.16 7.41 -7.90
N SER A 173 28.08 6.67 -8.02
CA SER A 173 28.08 5.30 -8.53
C SER A 173 26.70 4.90 -8.99
N GLY A 174 26.61 3.79 -9.71
CA GLY A 174 25.33 3.24 -10.14
C GLY A 174 25.47 1.85 -10.76
N GLY A 175 24.34 1.34 -11.20
CA GLY A 175 24.21 0.06 -11.88
C GLY A 175 22.76 -0.39 -11.94
N GLY A 176 22.46 -1.32 -12.84
CA GLY A 176 21.11 -1.81 -13.07
C GLY A 176 20.53 -2.54 -11.85
N ARG A 177 19.29 -2.24 -11.51
CA ARG A 177 18.55 -2.81 -10.36
C ARG A 177 18.43 -4.34 -10.40
N MET A 178 18.69 -4.98 -11.54
CA MET A 178 18.70 -6.44 -11.68
C MET A 178 20.13 -7.02 -11.67
N VAL A 179 21.15 -6.19 -11.39
CA VAL A 179 22.56 -6.58 -11.35
C VAL A 179 23.16 -6.36 -9.97
N ILE A 180 22.81 -5.25 -9.32
CA ILE A 180 23.36 -4.88 -8.01
C ILE A 180 22.26 -4.44 -7.04
N THR A 181 22.50 -4.59 -5.75
CA THR A 181 21.76 -3.99 -4.61
C THR A 181 20.35 -4.51 -4.40
N CYS A 182 19.54 -4.57 -5.46
CA CYS A 182 18.09 -4.71 -5.38
C CYS A 182 17.62 -6.17 -5.41
N ASP A 183 18.27 -7.08 -4.71
CA ASP A 183 17.71 -8.40 -4.48
C ASP A 183 16.41 -8.31 -3.64
N ARG A 184 15.65 -9.38 -3.59
CA ARG A 184 14.46 -9.48 -2.75
C ARG A 184 14.23 -10.92 -2.31
N TYR A 185 13.67 -11.06 -1.12
CA TYR A 185 13.33 -12.36 -0.52
C TYR A 185 14.56 -13.23 -0.24
N GLU A 186 15.73 -12.59 -0.07
CA GLU A 186 17.02 -13.25 0.17
C GLU A 186 17.38 -14.29 -0.93
N ASN A 187 17.01 -13.98 -2.17
CA ASN A 187 17.20 -14.90 -3.29
C ASN A 187 18.64 -14.93 -3.79
N ASP A 188 19.30 -13.78 -3.83
CA ASP A 188 20.69 -13.64 -4.33
C ASP A 188 21.46 -12.54 -3.60
N TRP A 189 21.99 -12.83 -2.43
CA TRP A 189 22.84 -11.92 -1.68
C TRP A 189 24.09 -11.43 -2.43
N SER A 190 24.52 -12.14 -3.49
CA SER A 190 25.63 -11.66 -4.31
C SER A 190 25.31 -10.38 -5.08
N MET A 191 24.03 -10.08 -5.35
CA MET A 191 23.61 -8.78 -5.88
C MET A 191 23.84 -7.67 -4.87
N VAL A 192 23.48 -7.92 -3.61
CA VAL A 192 23.65 -6.95 -2.52
C VAL A 192 25.14 -6.72 -2.25
N GLU A 193 25.95 -7.79 -2.23
CA GLU A 193 27.42 -7.72 -2.11
C GLU A 193 28.03 -6.87 -3.21
N LYS A 194 27.66 -7.09 -4.48
CA LYS A 194 28.12 -6.24 -5.59
C LYS A 194 27.74 -4.78 -5.41
N GLY A 195 26.53 -4.52 -4.92
CA GLY A 195 26.10 -3.17 -4.55
C GLY A 195 26.95 -2.57 -3.44
N TRP A 196 27.25 -3.35 -2.40
CA TRP A 196 28.11 -2.93 -1.31
C TRP A 196 29.51 -2.55 -1.81
N HIS A 197 30.14 -3.42 -2.61
CA HIS A 197 31.43 -3.15 -3.23
C HIS A 197 31.41 -1.87 -4.08
N THR A 198 30.35 -1.68 -4.87
CA THR A 198 30.23 -0.52 -5.75
C THR A 198 30.00 0.79 -4.97
N HIS A 199 29.03 0.80 -4.06
CA HIS A 199 28.57 2.03 -3.41
C HIS A 199 29.40 2.37 -2.17
N VAL A 200 29.74 1.38 -1.34
CA VAL A 200 30.43 1.60 -0.06
C VAL A 200 31.96 1.62 -0.25
N LEU A 201 32.48 0.66 -1.01
CA LEU A 201 33.93 0.53 -1.20
C LEU A 201 34.46 1.31 -2.41
N GLY A 202 33.58 1.70 -3.35
CA GLY A 202 33.97 2.39 -4.57
C GLY A 202 34.68 1.48 -5.57
N GLU A 203 34.36 0.19 -5.57
CA GLU A 203 34.94 -0.80 -6.47
C GLU A 203 34.06 -0.99 -7.71
N GLY A 204 34.67 -0.90 -8.88
CA GLY A 204 33.99 -1.04 -10.16
C GLY A 204 34.71 -0.36 -11.30
N ARG A 205 34.14 -0.44 -12.50
CA ARG A 205 34.67 0.28 -13.65
C ARG A 205 34.51 1.78 -13.45
N GLN A 206 35.60 2.51 -13.63
CA GLN A 206 35.68 3.94 -13.37
C GLN A 206 35.34 4.77 -14.59
N PHE A 207 34.60 5.85 -14.41
CA PHE A 207 34.22 6.84 -15.43
C PHE A 207 34.31 8.25 -14.84
N ALA A 208 34.46 9.26 -15.71
CA ALA A 208 34.48 10.65 -15.27
C ALA A 208 33.07 11.18 -14.88
N SER A 209 32.00 10.54 -15.39
CA SER A 209 30.60 10.89 -15.07
C SER A 209 29.66 9.69 -15.24
N ALA A 210 28.47 9.77 -14.68
CA ALA A 210 27.41 8.79 -14.91
C ALA A 210 26.96 8.77 -16.38
N THR A 211 26.91 9.92 -17.02
CA THR A 211 26.61 10.03 -18.47
C THR A 211 27.62 9.24 -19.30
N GLU A 212 28.94 9.41 -19.05
CA GLU A 212 29.97 8.66 -19.76
C GLU A 212 29.83 7.15 -19.54
N ALA A 213 29.50 6.71 -18.33
CA ALA A 213 29.29 5.29 -18.04
C ALA A 213 28.15 4.70 -18.89
N VAL A 214 26.99 5.35 -18.89
CA VAL A 214 25.81 4.89 -19.64
C VAL A 214 26.06 4.89 -21.14
N GLU A 215 26.67 5.94 -21.68
CA GLU A 215 27.00 6.06 -23.10
C GLU A 215 28.00 4.97 -23.53
N THR A 216 29.03 4.73 -22.71
CA THR A 216 30.04 3.70 -22.97
C THR A 216 29.42 2.30 -22.98
N TYR A 217 28.63 1.94 -21.97
CA TYR A 217 27.99 0.63 -21.91
C TYR A 217 27.02 0.40 -23.06
N ARG A 218 26.28 1.43 -23.49
CA ARG A 218 25.41 1.34 -24.66
C ARG A 218 26.16 1.28 -25.97
N ALA A 219 27.31 1.95 -26.10
CA ALA A 219 28.17 1.80 -27.27
C ALA A 219 28.75 0.38 -27.37
N GLU A 220 29.07 -0.24 -26.24
CA GLU A 220 29.52 -1.64 -26.16
C GLU A 220 28.39 -2.66 -26.46
N ASN A 221 27.16 -2.35 -26.02
CA ASN A 221 25.95 -3.17 -26.22
C ASN A 221 24.73 -2.28 -26.49
N PRO A 222 24.35 -2.01 -27.76
CA PRO A 222 23.21 -1.16 -28.09
C PRO A 222 21.84 -1.66 -27.61
N ASP A 223 21.69 -2.96 -27.36
CA ASP A 223 20.45 -3.59 -26.87
C ASP A 223 20.39 -3.65 -25.35
N LEU A 224 21.38 -3.10 -24.66
CA LEU A 224 21.43 -3.11 -23.20
C LEU A 224 20.24 -2.36 -22.60
N GLN A 225 19.41 -3.09 -21.87
CA GLN A 225 18.34 -2.50 -21.06
C GLN A 225 18.93 -1.92 -19.76
N ASP A 226 18.42 -0.79 -19.34
CA ASP A 226 18.89 -0.06 -18.15
C ASP A 226 18.91 -0.92 -16.90
N GLN A 227 17.88 -1.75 -16.66
CA GLN A 227 17.81 -2.63 -15.49
C GLN A 227 18.95 -3.67 -15.39
N TYR A 228 19.65 -3.94 -16.50
CA TYR A 228 20.81 -4.87 -16.56
C TYR A 228 22.13 -4.16 -16.74
N MET A 229 22.20 -2.85 -16.58
CA MET A 229 23.43 -2.07 -16.72
C MET A 229 24.50 -2.55 -15.73
N PRO A 230 25.75 -2.81 -16.20
CA PRO A 230 26.84 -3.16 -15.29
C PRO A 230 27.12 -2.05 -14.28
N PRO A 231 27.63 -2.40 -13.09
CA PRO A 231 27.98 -1.42 -12.08
C PRO A 231 29.11 -0.48 -12.57
N PHE A 232 29.02 0.78 -12.14
CA PHE A 232 30.03 1.79 -12.41
C PHE A 232 30.29 2.68 -11.20
N VAL A 233 31.47 3.28 -11.17
CA VAL A 233 31.90 4.24 -10.16
C VAL A 233 32.39 5.50 -10.85
N VAL A 234 31.96 6.66 -10.38
CA VAL A 234 32.51 7.94 -10.84
C VAL A 234 33.81 8.24 -10.08
N ALA A 235 34.86 8.57 -10.80
CA ALA A 235 36.18 8.77 -10.25
C ALA A 235 36.84 10.04 -10.80
N GLU A 236 37.56 10.74 -9.93
CA GLU A 236 38.44 11.87 -10.27
C GLU A 236 39.86 11.51 -9.97
N ASN A 237 40.79 11.69 -10.92
CA ASN A 237 42.18 11.31 -10.80
C ASN A 237 42.41 9.85 -10.35
N GLY A 238 41.55 8.94 -10.81
CA GLY A 238 41.61 7.52 -10.46
C GLY A 238 41.15 7.17 -9.05
N GLN A 239 40.53 8.11 -8.35
CA GLN A 239 39.94 7.87 -7.03
C GLN A 239 38.41 8.02 -7.07
N PRO A 240 37.64 7.04 -6.55
CA PRO A 240 36.20 7.15 -6.42
C PRO A 240 35.81 8.37 -5.60
N ILE A 241 34.79 9.13 -6.08
CA ILE A 241 34.39 10.38 -5.45
C ILE A 241 33.35 10.19 -4.33
N GLY A 242 32.80 9.00 -4.17
CA GLY A 242 31.64 8.78 -3.31
C GLY A 242 31.65 7.49 -2.51
N THR A 243 32.84 7.03 -2.04
CA THR A 243 32.89 5.96 -1.03
C THR A 243 32.20 6.42 0.26
N ILE A 244 31.45 5.53 0.89
CA ILE A 244 30.73 5.81 2.13
C ILE A 244 31.69 5.57 3.30
N ASN A 245 31.89 6.55 4.16
CA ASN A 245 32.88 6.54 5.23
C ASN A 245 32.27 6.77 6.61
N ASP A 246 33.09 6.54 7.64
CA ASP A 246 32.70 6.82 9.03
C ASP A 246 32.28 8.28 9.20
N GLY A 247 31.13 8.48 9.81
CA GLY A 247 30.58 9.80 10.05
C GLY A 247 29.57 10.26 9.01
N ASP A 248 29.53 9.66 7.83
CA ASP A 248 28.57 9.99 6.80
C ASP A 248 27.12 9.61 7.20
N ALA A 249 26.18 10.12 6.45
CA ALA A 249 24.78 9.70 6.54
C ALA A 249 24.30 9.10 5.21
N VAL A 250 23.49 8.05 5.28
CA VAL A 250 22.92 7.37 4.11
C VAL A 250 21.41 7.38 4.23
N ILE A 251 20.73 7.94 3.24
CA ILE A 251 19.28 7.86 3.09
C ILE A 251 18.97 6.91 1.93
N TYR A 252 18.27 5.81 2.23
CA TYR A 252 17.77 4.91 1.20
C TYR A 252 16.38 5.41 0.78
N ILE A 253 16.25 5.90 -0.48
CA ILE A 253 15.08 6.68 -0.94
C ILE A 253 13.89 5.83 -1.37
N ASP A 254 14.03 4.50 -1.43
CA ASP A 254 12.92 3.62 -1.76
C ASP A 254 11.91 3.58 -0.61
N PHE A 255 10.63 3.74 -0.91
CA PHE A 255 9.54 3.61 0.05
C PHE A 255 8.90 2.22 0.06
N ARG A 256 9.29 1.35 -0.88
CA ARG A 256 8.87 -0.04 -0.95
C ARG A 256 9.96 -0.98 -0.43
N ALA A 257 9.58 -1.82 0.53
CA ALA A 257 10.50 -2.61 1.33
C ALA A 257 11.22 -3.75 0.58
N ASP A 258 10.53 -4.40 -0.37
CA ASP A 258 10.92 -5.69 -0.94
C ASP A 258 12.32 -5.73 -1.58
N ARG A 259 12.86 -4.58 -2.01
CA ARG A 259 14.21 -4.46 -2.61
C ARG A 259 15.18 -3.59 -1.80
N ALA A 260 14.74 -3.09 -0.66
CA ALA A 260 15.52 -2.19 0.19
C ALA A 260 15.99 -2.84 1.50
N VAL A 261 15.24 -3.84 1.98
CA VAL A 261 15.47 -4.45 3.30
C VAL A 261 16.84 -5.09 3.44
N GLU A 262 17.34 -5.78 2.42
CA GLU A 262 18.61 -6.50 2.48
C GLU A 262 19.82 -5.55 2.55
N MET A 263 19.81 -4.47 1.78
CA MET A 263 20.84 -3.45 1.89
C MET A 263 20.76 -2.71 3.25
N ALA A 264 19.54 -2.47 3.76
CA ALA A 264 19.36 -1.90 5.09
C ALA A 264 19.92 -2.82 6.18
N GLN A 265 19.73 -4.13 6.09
CA GLN A 265 20.35 -5.11 6.99
C GLN A 265 21.87 -5.07 6.90
N ALA A 266 22.44 -4.99 5.67
CA ALA A 266 23.87 -4.90 5.48
C ALA A 266 24.50 -3.65 6.15
N PHE A 267 23.79 -2.54 6.21
CA PHE A 267 24.26 -1.34 6.94
C PHE A 267 24.05 -1.43 8.44
N THR A 268 22.95 -2.02 8.90
CA THR A 268 22.46 -1.87 10.28
C THR A 268 22.81 -3.03 11.21
N TYR A 269 22.91 -4.26 10.69
CA TYR A 269 23.17 -5.43 11.55
C TYR A 269 24.64 -5.55 11.96
N ASP A 270 24.86 -5.72 13.26
CA ASP A 270 26.19 -6.03 13.81
C ASP A 270 26.57 -7.47 13.44
N ASP A 271 25.69 -8.42 13.72
CA ASP A 271 25.83 -9.83 13.36
C ASP A 271 25.28 -10.09 11.95
N PHE A 272 26.04 -9.71 10.94
CA PHE A 272 25.69 -9.88 9.53
C PHE A 272 26.64 -10.91 8.89
N ASP A 273 26.10 -11.99 8.35
CA ASP A 273 26.82 -13.17 7.86
C ASP A 273 26.56 -13.52 6.38
N LYS A 274 25.80 -12.67 5.66
CA LYS A 274 25.35 -13.00 4.29
C LYS A 274 26.48 -12.84 3.25
N PHE A 275 27.41 -11.89 3.48
CA PHE A 275 28.62 -11.68 2.69
C PHE A 275 29.68 -10.95 3.52
N ASP A 276 30.95 -10.96 3.05
CA ASP A 276 32.03 -10.19 3.69
C ASP A 276 31.95 -8.71 3.30
N ARG A 277 31.59 -7.87 4.26
CA ARG A 277 31.52 -6.42 4.07
C ARG A 277 32.90 -5.76 3.91
N ILE A 278 34.01 -6.48 4.15
CA ILE A 278 35.39 -5.97 4.21
C ILE A 278 35.54 -4.87 5.26
N ARG A 279 34.70 -3.86 5.22
CA ARG A 279 34.50 -2.84 6.25
C ARG A 279 33.03 -2.46 6.36
N ARG A 280 32.61 -2.12 7.56
CA ARG A 280 31.31 -1.50 7.82
C ARG A 280 31.54 -0.08 8.34
N PRO A 281 31.19 0.95 7.56
CA PRO A 281 31.34 2.33 8.02
C PRO A 281 30.32 2.66 9.13
N ASP A 282 30.76 3.48 10.12
CA ASP A 282 29.86 4.05 11.14
C ASP A 282 29.05 5.20 10.53
N VAL A 283 27.89 4.89 9.94
CA VAL A 283 27.02 5.85 9.30
C VAL A 283 25.70 6.00 10.05
N TYR A 284 25.04 7.15 9.86
CA TYR A 284 23.63 7.28 10.18
C TYR A 284 22.82 6.77 8.99
N PHE A 285 22.30 5.54 9.09
CA PHE A 285 21.49 4.95 8.03
C PHE A 285 20.02 5.18 8.30
N ALA A 286 19.30 5.76 7.33
CA ALA A 286 17.86 5.97 7.39
C ALA A 286 17.19 5.44 6.12
N GLY A 287 16.01 4.84 6.28
CA GLY A 287 15.12 4.51 5.17
C GLY A 287 14.07 5.59 4.95
N MET A 288 13.51 5.63 3.73
CA MET A 288 12.33 6.44 3.49
C MET A 288 11.16 5.98 4.39
N THR A 289 10.99 4.67 4.53
CA THR A 289 10.02 4.01 5.40
C THR A 289 10.68 2.85 6.14
N GLU A 290 9.97 2.22 7.07
CA GLU A 290 10.40 0.97 7.71
C GLU A 290 10.22 -0.20 6.73
N TYR A 291 11.30 -0.96 6.49
CA TYR A 291 11.30 -2.05 5.51
C TYR A 291 10.97 -3.41 6.12
N ASN A 292 11.18 -3.56 7.42
CA ASN A 292 10.75 -4.73 8.17
C ASN A 292 10.26 -4.29 9.55
N GLU A 293 8.96 -4.35 9.76
CA GLU A 293 8.30 -3.89 11.00
C GLU A 293 8.59 -4.84 12.18
N ASP A 294 8.70 -6.14 11.93
CA ASP A 294 8.98 -7.12 12.99
C ASP A 294 10.38 -6.96 13.57
N LEU A 295 11.34 -6.55 12.74
CA LEU A 295 12.74 -6.40 13.10
C LEU A 295 13.16 -4.94 13.24
N HIS A 296 12.26 -3.99 13.05
CA HIS A 296 12.52 -2.55 13.07
C HIS A 296 13.71 -2.13 12.18
N VAL A 297 13.69 -2.55 10.90
CA VAL A 297 14.76 -2.27 9.93
C VAL A 297 14.26 -1.33 8.82
N PRO A 298 14.97 -0.21 8.60
CA PRO A 298 15.99 0.36 9.48
C PRO A 298 15.39 1.01 10.74
N ALA A 299 16.22 1.20 11.77
CA ALA A 299 15.79 1.83 13.03
C ALA A 299 15.40 3.31 12.87
N HIS A 300 15.94 3.99 11.85
CA HIS A 300 15.65 5.39 11.56
C HIS A 300 14.89 5.48 10.23
N VAL A 301 13.75 6.16 10.25
CA VAL A 301 12.90 6.35 9.08
C VAL A 301 12.50 7.80 8.94
N LEU A 302 12.34 8.26 7.70
CA LEU A 302 11.88 9.62 7.40
C LEU A 302 10.36 9.73 7.44
N VAL A 303 9.65 8.65 7.06
CA VAL A 303 8.19 8.57 7.12
C VAL A 303 7.83 7.31 7.89
N GLY A 304 7.20 7.48 9.05
CA GLY A 304 6.76 6.38 9.89
C GLY A 304 5.65 5.55 9.26
N SER A 305 5.38 4.39 9.84
CA SER A 305 4.23 3.55 9.47
C SER A 305 2.92 4.30 9.65
N PRO A 306 1.87 3.97 8.86
CA PRO A 306 0.56 4.60 9.02
C PRO A 306 0.06 4.49 10.46
N VAL A 307 -0.35 5.62 11.03
CA VAL A 307 -0.92 5.66 12.39
C VAL A 307 -2.43 5.66 12.26
N PHE A 308 -3.06 4.62 12.79
CA PHE A 308 -4.52 4.55 12.90
C PHE A 308 -4.95 5.20 14.22
N GLY A 309 -5.98 6.03 14.14
CA GLY A 309 -6.64 6.55 15.33
C GLY A 309 -7.55 5.49 15.98
N THR A 310 -8.46 5.92 16.83
CA THR A 310 -9.46 5.02 17.44
C THR A 310 -10.31 4.35 16.35
N THR A 311 -10.24 3.03 16.26
CA THR A 311 -11.04 2.24 15.31
C THR A 311 -12.48 2.09 15.77
N LEU A 312 -13.37 1.73 14.84
CA LEU A 312 -14.78 1.46 15.15
C LEU A 312 -14.91 0.38 16.24
N THR A 313 -14.15 -0.70 16.12
CA THR A 313 -14.22 -1.84 17.04
C THR A 313 -13.76 -1.50 18.44
N GLU A 314 -12.63 -0.77 18.56
CA GLU A 314 -12.17 -0.26 19.86
C GLU A 314 -13.17 0.71 20.48
N TYR A 315 -13.70 1.64 19.69
CA TYR A 315 -14.70 2.59 20.16
C TYR A 315 -15.95 1.88 20.66
N LEU A 316 -16.49 0.94 19.89
CA LEU A 316 -17.67 0.17 20.26
C LEU A 316 -17.44 -0.68 21.52
N ALA A 317 -16.23 -1.23 21.69
CA ALA A 317 -15.85 -1.94 22.91
C ALA A 317 -15.93 -1.03 24.14
N THR A 318 -15.46 0.24 24.06
CA THR A 318 -15.60 1.22 25.15
C THR A 318 -17.06 1.53 25.51
N LYS A 319 -18.00 1.29 24.59
CA LYS A 319 -19.46 1.45 24.79
C LYS A 319 -20.14 0.17 25.27
N GLY A 320 -19.38 -0.91 25.46
CA GLY A 320 -19.92 -2.22 25.86
C GLY A 320 -20.69 -2.96 24.75
N VAL A 321 -20.50 -2.58 23.49
CA VAL A 321 -21.09 -3.23 22.32
C VAL A 321 -20.40 -4.57 22.10
N LYS A 322 -21.16 -5.65 22.13
CA LYS A 322 -20.64 -6.98 21.80
C LYS A 322 -20.54 -7.16 20.28
N GLN A 323 -19.40 -7.65 19.83
CA GLN A 323 -19.03 -7.69 18.42
C GLN A 323 -18.73 -9.14 17.96
N TYR A 324 -18.98 -9.40 16.68
CA TYR A 324 -18.68 -10.68 16.05
C TYR A 324 -18.12 -10.45 14.65
N ALA A 325 -16.97 -11.06 14.34
CA ALA A 325 -16.34 -10.99 13.04
C ALA A 325 -16.18 -12.40 12.45
N ILE A 326 -16.52 -12.59 11.18
CA ILE A 326 -16.36 -13.87 10.52
C ILE A 326 -15.96 -13.73 9.06
N SER A 327 -15.00 -14.54 8.64
CA SER A 327 -14.68 -14.79 7.23
C SER A 327 -13.96 -16.13 7.10
N GLU A 328 -13.65 -16.53 5.87
CA GLU A 328 -12.75 -17.65 5.65
C GLU A 328 -11.27 -17.19 5.66
N THR A 329 -10.34 -18.15 5.82
CA THR A 329 -8.90 -17.94 6.05
C THR A 329 -8.31 -16.83 5.17
N VAL A 330 -8.59 -16.84 3.87
CA VAL A 330 -7.97 -15.90 2.90
C VAL A 330 -8.37 -14.43 3.10
N LYS A 331 -9.47 -14.15 3.83
CA LYS A 331 -9.95 -12.81 4.13
C LYS A 331 -10.19 -12.57 5.63
N PHE A 332 -9.81 -13.53 6.48
CA PHE A 332 -9.95 -13.39 7.93
C PHE A 332 -9.14 -12.21 8.48
N GLY A 333 -7.89 -12.06 8.04
CA GLY A 333 -7.06 -10.92 8.43
C GLY A 333 -7.64 -9.56 8.01
N HIS A 334 -8.40 -9.51 6.89
CA HIS A 334 -9.00 -8.25 6.43
C HIS A 334 -10.15 -7.81 7.35
N ILE A 335 -11.01 -8.75 7.76
CA ILE A 335 -12.15 -8.44 8.63
C ILE A 335 -11.75 -8.29 10.11
N THR A 336 -10.53 -8.66 10.49
CA THR A 336 -9.98 -8.55 11.84
C THR A 336 -8.81 -7.56 11.88
N TYR A 337 -7.58 -8.00 11.62
CA TYR A 337 -6.34 -7.21 11.72
C TYR A 337 -6.41 -5.86 11.01
N TYR A 338 -6.74 -5.85 9.70
CA TYR A 338 -6.81 -4.60 8.94
C TYR A 338 -7.99 -3.72 9.37
N PHE A 339 -9.15 -4.30 9.62
CA PHE A 339 -10.31 -3.56 10.12
C PHE A 339 -10.05 -2.95 11.51
N ASN A 340 -9.21 -3.61 12.32
CA ASN A 340 -8.78 -3.13 13.63
C ASN A 340 -7.54 -2.22 13.57
N GLY A 341 -7.26 -1.57 12.44
CA GLY A 341 -6.18 -0.60 12.29
C GLY A 341 -4.78 -1.23 12.35
N ASN A 342 -4.58 -2.35 11.68
CA ASN A 342 -3.34 -3.13 11.66
C ASN A 342 -2.94 -3.63 13.07
N SER A 343 -3.93 -3.99 13.87
CA SER A 343 -3.73 -4.48 15.23
C SER A 343 -4.20 -5.92 15.39
N TYR A 344 -3.38 -6.76 16.02
CA TYR A 344 -3.77 -8.10 16.47
C TYR A 344 -4.52 -8.09 17.80
N HIS A 345 -4.68 -6.92 18.42
CA HIS A 345 -5.48 -6.79 19.63
C HIS A 345 -6.96 -7.02 19.30
N ILE A 346 -7.57 -7.98 19.96
CA ILE A 346 -9.02 -8.23 19.88
C ILE A 346 -9.70 -7.37 20.92
N PRO A 347 -10.56 -6.40 20.54
CA PRO A 347 -11.26 -5.53 21.49
C PRO A 347 -12.16 -6.30 22.45
N ASP A 348 -12.34 -5.78 23.65
CA ASP A 348 -13.21 -6.40 24.66
C ASP A 348 -14.64 -6.60 24.13
N GLY A 349 -15.14 -7.82 24.25
CA GLY A 349 -16.49 -8.20 23.79
C GLY A 349 -16.57 -8.55 22.29
N GLU A 350 -15.45 -8.59 21.57
CA GLU A 350 -15.36 -9.09 20.20
C GLU A 350 -15.05 -10.59 20.17
N LYS A 351 -15.69 -11.30 19.24
CA LYS A 351 -15.41 -12.71 18.92
C LYS A 351 -15.11 -12.84 17.44
N ASP A 352 -13.91 -13.29 17.15
CA ASP A 352 -13.44 -13.56 15.81
C ASP A 352 -13.58 -15.05 15.47
N VAL A 353 -14.12 -15.34 14.28
CA VAL A 353 -14.35 -16.70 13.83
C VAL A 353 -13.79 -16.91 12.43
N GLU A 354 -12.81 -17.77 12.33
CA GLU A 354 -12.24 -18.20 11.07
C GLU A 354 -12.92 -19.48 10.56
N VAL A 355 -13.24 -19.51 9.26
CA VAL A 355 -13.68 -20.71 8.53
C VAL A 355 -12.54 -21.12 7.60
N PRO A 356 -11.96 -22.32 7.76
CA PRO A 356 -10.84 -22.75 6.92
C PRO A 356 -11.20 -22.75 5.43
N SER A 357 -10.42 -22.01 4.62
CA SER A 357 -10.57 -21.97 3.17
C SER A 357 -10.21 -23.30 2.52
N TYR A 358 -10.71 -23.53 1.31
CA TYR A 358 -10.22 -24.63 0.48
C TYR A 358 -8.77 -24.41 0.07
N THR A 359 -8.02 -25.49 -0.16
CA THR A 359 -6.63 -25.43 -0.65
C THR A 359 -6.53 -25.52 -2.17
N GLU A 360 -7.60 -25.92 -2.83
CA GLU A 360 -7.70 -25.96 -4.28
C GLU A 360 -7.90 -24.56 -4.86
N PRO A 361 -7.58 -24.35 -6.16
CA PRO A 361 -7.84 -23.06 -6.83
C PRO A 361 -9.30 -22.66 -6.73
N PHE A 362 -9.58 -21.41 -6.34
CA PHE A 362 -10.94 -20.95 -6.00
C PHE A 362 -11.90 -20.95 -7.21
N ASN A 363 -11.40 -20.80 -8.43
CA ASN A 363 -12.21 -20.91 -9.63
C ASN A 363 -12.82 -22.32 -9.84
N THR A 364 -12.26 -23.36 -9.20
CA THR A 364 -12.79 -24.73 -9.24
C THR A 364 -13.93 -24.98 -8.26
N ARG A 365 -14.03 -24.12 -7.20
CA ARG A 365 -15.09 -24.11 -6.20
C ARG A 365 -15.51 -22.66 -5.89
N PRO A 366 -16.13 -21.97 -6.88
CA PRO A 366 -16.30 -20.52 -6.79
C PRO A 366 -17.25 -20.05 -5.69
N TRP A 367 -18.13 -20.91 -5.17
CA TRP A 367 -18.96 -20.61 -3.99
C TRP A 367 -18.17 -20.53 -2.69
N MET A 368 -16.89 -20.97 -2.70
CA MET A 368 -15.96 -20.92 -1.57
C MET A 368 -16.63 -21.43 -0.27
N LYS A 369 -16.54 -20.68 0.83
CA LYS A 369 -17.14 -21.03 2.13
C LYS A 369 -18.41 -20.22 2.43
N CYS A 370 -19.10 -19.72 1.41
CA CYS A 370 -20.31 -18.91 1.62
C CYS A 370 -21.33 -19.57 2.54
N ALA A 371 -21.63 -20.86 2.33
CA ALA A 371 -22.62 -21.58 3.13
C ALA A 371 -22.19 -21.72 4.59
N GLU A 372 -20.95 -22.20 4.84
CA GLU A 372 -20.43 -22.41 6.19
C GLU A 372 -20.30 -21.10 6.99
N ILE A 373 -19.92 -20.02 6.32
CA ILE A 373 -19.87 -18.68 6.92
C ILE A 373 -21.29 -18.23 7.27
N THR A 374 -22.22 -18.38 6.33
CA THR A 374 -23.62 -17.98 6.52
C THR A 374 -24.28 -18.72 7.67
N ASP A 375 -24.10 -20.05 7.75
CA ASP A 375 -24.67 -20.86 8.83
C ASP A 375 -24.20 -20.37 10.20
N LYS A 376 -22.89 -20.16 10.36
CA LYS A 376 -22.31 -19.65 11.61
C LYS A 376 -22.75 -18.22 11.95
N LEU A 377 -22.88 -17.37 10.93
CA LEU A 377 -23.34 -16.01 11.14
C LEU A 377 -24.82 -15.98 11.54
N VAL A 378 -25.67 -16.77 10.89
CA VAL A 378 -27.09 -16.91 11.25
C VAL A 378 -27.25 -17.44 12.69
N GLU A 379 -26.45 -18.45 13.09
CA GLU A 379 -26.42 -18.93 14.46
C GLU A 379 -26.03 -17.81 15.45
N ALA A 380 -25.02 -17.00 15.11
CA ALA A 380 -24.62 -15.86 15.93
C ALA A 380 -25.69 -14.76 16.01
N ILE A 381 -26.39 -14.48 14.90
CA ILE A 381 -27.53 -13.54 14.88
C ILE A 381 -28.67 -14.07 15.76
N GLU A 382 -29.10 -15.31 15.56
CA GLU A 382 -30.21 -15.92 16.32
C GLU A 382 -29.92 -16.11 17.81
N SER A 383 -28.64 -16.18 18.20
CA SER A 383 -28.24 -16.17 19.62
C SER A 383 -28.60 -14.89 20.35
N ASN A 384 -28.75 -13.78 19.61
CA ASN A 384 -29.00 -12.44 20.14
C ASN A 384 -27.98 -11.98 21.19
N GLU A 385 -26.73 -12.51 21.10
CA GLU A 385 -25.63 -12.16 21.99
C GLU A 385 -24.85 -10.93 21.53
N TYR A 386 -24.83 -10.66 20.22
CA TYR A 386 -24.01 -9.63 19.59
C TYR A 386 -24.87 -8.49 19.09
N ASN A 387 -24.31 -7.26 19.21
CA ASN A 387 -24.99 -6.04 18.75
C ASN A 387 -24.46 -5.58 17.39
N PHE A 388 -23.18 -5.86 17.09
CA PHE A 388 -22.53 -5.57 15.84
C PHE A 388 -21.86 -6.84 15.27
N LEU A 389 -22.29 -7.26 14.10
CA LEU A 389 -21.71 -8.42 13.40
C LEU A 389 -21.18 -7.96 12.05
N ARG A 390 -19.96 -8.37 11.70
CA ARG A 390 -19.32 -8.09 10.42
C ARG A 390 -18.80 -9.35 9.76
N ILE A 391 -18.88 -9.35 8.44
CA ILE A 391 -18.59 -10.50 7.59
C ILE A 391 -17.92 -10.06 6.30
N ASN A 392 -17.06 -10.89 5.76
CA ASN A 392 -16.54 -10.76 4.41
C ASN A 392 -16.80 -12.05 3.62
N TYR A 393 -17.41 -11.94 2.44
CA TYR A 393 -17.53 -13.00 1.43
C TYR A 393 -16.50 -12.75 0.32
N PRO A 394 -15.46 -13.57 0.19
CA PRO A 394 -14.31 -13.27 -0.67
C PRO A 394 -14.52 -13.59 -2.16
N GLY A 395 -15.63 -14.20 -2.55
CA GLY A 395 -15.80 -14.81 -3.88
C GLY A 395 -15.66 -13.82 -5.05
N GLY A 396 -16.12 -12.58 -4.92
CA GLY A 396 -15.99 -11.57 -5.98
C GLY A 396 -14.54 -11.24 -6.31
N ASP A 397 -13.69 -11.15 -5.30
CA ASP A 397 -12.26 -10.86 -5.44
C ASP A 397 -11.44 -12.12 -5.77
N MET A 398 -11.50 -13.11 -4.89
CA MET A 398 -10.63 -14.29 -4.98
C MET A 398 -10.87 -15.11 -6.26
N VAL A 399 -12.10 -15.21 -6.72
CA VAL A 399 -12.43 -15.85 -7.99
C VAL A 399 -12.23 -14.88 -9.16
N GLY A 400 -12.54 -13.60 -8.97
CA GLY A 400 -12.34 -12.55 -9.97
C GLY A 400 -10.88 -12.43 -10.43
N HIS A 401 -9.92 -12.69 -9.57
CA HIS A 401 -8.49 -12.71 -9.91
C HIS A 401 -8.07 -13.75 -10.95
N PHE A 402 -8.91 -14.72 -11.27
CA PHE A 402 -8.69 -15.65 -12.39
C PHE A 402 -9.08 -15.05 -13.75
N GLY A 403 -9.86 -13.94 -13.78
CA GLY A 403 -10.35 -13.34 -15.02
C GLY A 403 -11.33 -14.22 -15.79
N GLU A 404 -11.99 -15.16 -15.10
CA GLU A 404 -12.89 -16.15 -15.68
C GLU A 404 -14.36 -15.82 -15.36
N MET A 405 -15.19 -15.60 -16.40
CA MET A 405 -16.57 -15.17 -16.23
C MET A 405 -17.45 -16.17 -15.48
N GLU A 406 -17.52 -17.43 -15.94
CA GLU A 406 -18.44 -18.44 -15.39
C GLU A 406 -18.18 -18.73 -13.90
N PRO A 407 -16.92 -18.95 -13.45
CA PRO A 407 -16.65 -19.12 -12.04
C PRO A 407 -17.04 -17.88 -11.21
N THR A 408 -16.74 -16.67 -11.72
CA THR A 408 -17.05 -15.43 -10.99
C THR A 408 -18.56 -15.19 -10.91
N ILE A 409 -19.32 -15.50 -11.95
CA ILE A 409 -20.80 -15.50 -11.91
C ILE A 409 -21.31 -16.43 -10.82
N ALA A 410 -20.82 -17.68 -10.78
CA ALA A 410 -21.23 -18.64 -9.75
C ALA A 410 -20.87 -18.18 -8.32
N ALA A 411 -19.73 -17.51 -8.15
CA ALA A 411 -19.34 -16.91 -6.88
C ALA A 411 -20.33 -15.81 -6.45
N MET A 412 -20.70 -14.94 -7.37
CA MET A 412 -21.67 -13.85 -7.10
C MET A 412 -23.07 -14.38 -6.75
N GLU A 413 -23.54 -15.42 -7.44
CA GLU A 413 -24.82 -16.07 -7.15
C GLU A 413 -24.83 -16.74 -5.77
N ALA A 414 -23.72 -17.37 -5.37
CA ALA A 414 -23.57 -17.93 -4.02
C ALA A 414 -23.63 -16.86 -2.93
N ILE A 415 -22.99 -15.71 -3.17
CA ILE A 415 -23.04 -14.55 -2.26
C ILE A 415 -24.46 -13.99 -2.17
N ASP A 416 -25.18 -13.87 -3.29
CA ASP A 416 -26.57 -13.38 -3.33
C ASP A 416 -27.51 -14.23 -2.48
N LEU A 417 -27.41 -15.56 -2.61
CA LEU A 417 -28.19 -16.51 -1.78
C LEU A 417 -27.85 -16.39 -0.29
N SER A 418 -26.57 -16.20 0.02
CA SER A 418 -26.10 -16.04 1.39
C SER A 418 -26.62 -14.76 2.03
N ILE A 419 -26.59 -13.65 1.30
CA ILE A 419 -27.14 -12.35 1.73
C ILE A 419 -28.63 -12.47 2.06
N LYS A 420 -29.40 -13.19 1.25
CA LYS A 420 -30.82 -13.42 1.51
C LYS A 420 -31.07 -14.05 2.88
N SER A 421 -30.30 -15.11 3.20
CA SER A 421 -30.43 -15.81 4.49
C SER A 421 -30.09 -14.92 5.68
N ILE A 422 -29.04 -14.08 5.54
CA ILE A 422 -28.64 -13.12 6.58
C ILE A 422 -29.74 -12.09 6.82
N ILE A 423 -30.27 -11.48 5.76
CA ILE A 423 -31.34 -10.47 5.87
C ILE A 423 -32.58 -11.06 6.54
N GLU A 424 -32.96 -12.27 6.17
CA GLU A 424 -34.10 -12.96 6.81
C GLU A 424 -33.89 -13.17 8.31
N ALA A 425 -32.66 -13.52 8.74
CA ALA A 425 -32.33 -13.69 10.15
C ALA A 425 -32.30 -12.35 10.91
N VAL A 426 -31.68 -11.32 10.32
CA VAL A 426 -31.57 -9.97 10.93
C VAL A 426 -32.95 -9.32 11.07
N ASN A 427 -33.78 -9.39 10.03
CA ASN A 427 -35.13 -8.80 10.05
C ASN A 427 -36.05 -9.43 11.09
N LYS A 428 -35.93 -10.74 11.37
CA LYS A 428 -36.65 -11.40 12.47
C LYS A 428 -36.41 -10.78 13.85
N LEU A 429 -35.21 -10.22 14.03
CA LEU A 429 -34.81 -9.59 15.30
C LEU A 429 -34.94 -8.05 15.27
N GLY A 430 -35.44 -7.47 14.19
CA GLY A 430 -35.54 -6.02 14.02
C GLY A 430 -34.18 -5.32 13.91
N GLY A 431 -33.20 -5.99 13.34
CA GLY A 431 -31.89 -5.45 13.08
C GLY A 431 -31.78 -4.72 11.74
N ILE A 432 -30.65 -4.07 11.51
CA ILE A 432 -30.31 -3.35 10.28
C ILE A 432 -29.13 -4.06 9.59
N THR A 433 -29.19 -4.23 8.27
CA THR A 433 -28.08 -4.77 7.50
C THR A 433 -27.49 -3.71 6.57
N VAL A 434 -26.19 -3.47 6.66
CA VAL A 434 -25.45 -2.63 5.71
C VAL A 434 -24.61 -3.52 4.82
N ILE A 435 -24.84 -3.46 3.50
CA ILE A 435 -24.16 -4.28 2.50
C ILE A 435 -23.27 -3.39 1.66
N THR A 436 -21.97 -3.67 1.65
CA THR A 436 -20.99 -2.92 0.85
C THR A 436 -19.91 -3.83 0.28
N ALA A 437 -18.95 -3.25 -0.44
CA ALA A 437 -17.73 -3.90 -0.86
C ALA A 437 -16.53 -3.04 -0.48
N ASP A 438 -15.35 -3.63 -0.46
CA ASP A 438 -14.09 -2.98 -0.09
C ASP A 438 -13.31 -2.41 -1.28
N HIS A 439 -13.52 -2.96 -2.46
CA HIS A 439 -13.04 -2.48 -3.78
C HIS A 439 -13.82 -3.18 -4.90
N GLY A 440 -13.52 -2.86 -6.16
CA GLY A 440 -14.06 -3.55 -7.33
C GLY A 440 -13.09 -4.56 -7.93
N ASN A 441 -13.62 -5.60 -8.56
CA ASN A 441 -12.94 -6.63 -9.34
C ASN A 441 -13.94 -7.33 -10.29
N ALA A 442 -14.95 -8.04 -9.74
CA ALA A 442 -15.88 -8.90 -10.46
C ALA A 442 -16.72 -8.19 -11.54
N GLU A 443 -16.87 -6.89 -11.46
CA GLU A 443 -17.62 -6.09 -12.44
C GLU A 443 -16.81 -5.77 -13.70
N GLU A 444 -15.50 -6.12 -13.73
CA GLU A 444 -14.62 -5.82 -14.87
C GLU A 444 -13.54 -6.87 -15.08
N LEU A 445 -13.92 -8.03 -15.61
CA LEU A 445 -13.04 -9.18 -15.85
C LEU A 445 -12.41 -9.21 -17.27
N ILE A 446 -12.67 -8.20 -18.08
CA ILE A 446 -12.14 -8.09 -19.44
C ILE A 446 -11.64 -6.66 -19.65
N ASP A 447 -10.44 -6.52 -20.16
CA ASP A 447 -9.83 -5.22 -20.50
C ASP A 447 -10.41 -4.61 -21.79
N GLU A 448 -9.89 -3.45 -22.20
CA GLU A 448 -10.30 -2.75 -23.41
C GLU A 448 -10.00 -3.52 -24.70
N ASN A 449 -9.08 -4.47 -24.67
CA ASN A 449 -8.68 -5.30 -25.79
C ASN A 449 -9.41 -6.66 -25.84
N GLY A 450 -10.29 -6.92 -24.84
CA GLY A 450 -11.01 -8.18 -24.71
C GLY A 450 -10.18 -9.30 -24.04
N ALA A 451 -9.01 -8.98 -23.46
CA ALA A 451 -8.21 -9.93 -22.73
C ALA A 451 -8.68 -10.03 -21.25
N PRO A 452 -8.48 -11.18 -20.59
CA PRO A 452 -8.82 -11.34 -19.17
C PRO A 452 -8.12 -10.28 -18.31
N LYS A 453 -8.91 -9.59 -17.45
CA LYS A 453 -8.42 -8.64 -16.45
C LYS A 453 -8.51 -9.30 -15.08
N THR A 454 -7.39 -9.40 -14.42
CA THR A 454 -7.25 -10.04 -13.10
C THR A 454 -6.98 -9.02 -11.98
N ALA A 455 -6.85 -7.75 -12.32
CA ALA A 455 -6.56 -6.66 -11.39
C ALA A 455 -7.86 -6.04 -10.85
N HIS A 456 -7.75 -5.41 -9.69
CA HIS A 456 -8.84 -4.61 -9.12
C HIS A 456 -9.24 -3.46 -10.05
N THR A 457 -10.31 -2.75 -9.69
CA THR A 457 -10.81 -1.60 -10.45
C THR A 457 -10.80 -0.34 -9.60
N THR A 458 -10.96 0.81 -10.26
CA THR A 458 -11.20 2.08 -9.59
C THR A 458 -12.68 2.44 -9.49
N ASN A 459 -13.55 1.49 -9.82
CA ASN A 459 -15.01 1.69 -9.76
C ASN A 459 -15.47 1.93 -8.32
N ARG A 460 -16.53 2.70 -8.16
CA ARG A 460 -17.20 2.84 -6.87
C ARG A 460 -17.88 1.54 -6.49
N VAL A 461 -18.10 1.36 -5.19
CA VAL A 461 -18.77 0.19 -4.62
C VAL A 461 -20.17 0.57 -4.12
N PRO A 462 -21.12 -0.38 -4.08
CA PRO A 462 -22.44 -0.14 -3.50
C PRO A 462 -22.38 -0.07 -1.98
N CYS A 463 -23.30 0.69 -1.39
CA CYS A 463 -23.59 0.64 0.05
C CYS A 463 -25.11 0.69 0.24
N ILE A 464 -25.71 -0.44 0.58
CA ILE A 464 -27.15 -0.65 0.67
C ILE A 464 -27.54 -0.69 2.16
N PHE A 465 -28.53 0.09 2.55
CA PHE A 465 -29.04 0.17 3.93
C PHE A 465 -30.40 -0.56 4.02
N VAL A 466 -30.36 -1.83 4.44
CA VAL A 466 -31.57 -2.65 4.61
C VAL A 466 -32.09 -2.45 6.03
N ASP A 467 -33.08 -1.59 6.16
CA ASP A 467 -33.73 -1.25 7.43
C ASP A 467 -35.25 -1.32 7.25
N ASP A 468 -35.87 -2.32 7.84
CA ASP A 468 -37.34 -2.49 7.91
C ASP A 468 -37.86 -2.16 9.34
N THR A 469 -37.08 -1.48 10.16
CA THR A 469 -37.45 -1.04 11.50
C THR A 469 -38.33 0.24 11.49
N GLU A 470 -38.90 0.60 12.63
CA GLU A 470 -39.63 1.87 12.78
C GLU A 470 -38.73 3.10 12.61
N ASN A 471 -37.40 2.91 12.60
CA ASN A 471 -36.41 3.97 12.46
C ASN A 471 -35.99 4.22 10.99
N ALA A 472 -36.40 3.37 10.05
CA ALA A 472 -36.03 3.46 8.63
C ALA A 472 -36.28 4.85 8.00
N ASN A 473 -37.30 5.56 8.46
CA ASN A 473 -37.69 6.88 7.96
C ASN A 473 -37.01 8.04 8.74
N LYS A 474 -36.14 7.75 9.70
CA LYS A 474 -35.42 8.79 10.46
C LYS A 474 -34.12 9.23 9.79
N TYR A 475 -33.69 8.51 8.79
CA TYR A 475 -32.43 8.76 8.11
C TYR A 475 -32.62 8.86 6.61
N ARG A 476 -31.87 9.76 6.00
CA ARG A 476 -31.71 9.84 4.54
C ARG A 476 -30.24 9.77 4.18
N LEU A 477 -29.93 9.45 2.93
CA LEU A 477 -28.55 9.52 2.43
C LEU A 477 -28.08 10.98 2.39
N SER A 478 -26.91 11.25 2.94
CA SER A 478 -26.32 12.58 2.90
C SER A 478 -25.92 12.96 1.47
N LEU A 479 -26.14 14.25 1.14
CA LEU A 479 -25.70 14.81 -0.13
C LEU A 479 -24.20 15.09 -0.04
N GLY A 480 -23.37 14.24 -0.63
CA GLY A 480 -21.94 14.47 -0.64
C GLY A 480 -21.15 13.29 -1.20
N ASP A 481 -19.93 13.59 -1.57
CA ASP A 481 -19.01 12.55 -2.00
C ASP A 481 -18.51 11.78 -0.78
N ARG A 482 -18.66 10.47 -0.77
CA ARG A 482 -18.37 9.58 0.36
C ARG A 482 -17.52 8.41 -0.10
N GLY A 483 -16.71 7.90 0.83
CA GLY A 483 -15.89 6.70 0.66
C GLY A 483 -16.09 5.71 1.79
N LEU A 484 -15.32 4.64 1.78
CA LEU A 484 -15.40 3.57 2.78
C LEU A 484 -15.16 4.05 4.21
N ALA A 485 -14.30 5.04 4.40
CA ALA A 485 -14.00 5.61 5.71
C ALA A 485 -15.22 6.30 6.39
N ASN A 486 -16.25 6.61 5.64
CA ASN A 486 -17.48 7.19 6.19
C ASN A 486 -18.40 6.14 6.87
N LEU A 487 -18.05 4.85 6.78
CA LEU A 487 -18.86 3.76 7.35
C LEU A 487 -18.77 3.71 8.87
N ALA A 488 -17.62 3.98 9.48
CA ALA A 488 -17.48 3.93 10.94
C ALA A 488 -18.49 4.86 11.66
N SER A 489 -18.55 6.13 11.23
CA SER A 489 -19.53 7.09 11.76
C SER A 489 -20.97 6.65 11.52
N THR A 490 -21.23 6.09 10.33
CA THR A 490 -22.56 5.60 9.96
C THR A 490 -23.01 4.44 10.83
N ILE A 491 -22.14 3.45 11.04
CA ILE A 491 -22.43 2.27 11.87
C ILE A 491 -22.63 2.69 13.34
N ALA A 492 -21.81 3.63 13.84
CA ALA A 492 -21.99 4.14 15.20
C ALA A 492 -23.41 4.74 15.39
N ILE A 493 -23.86 5.59 14.47
CA ILE A 493 -25.21 6.18 14.50
C ILE A 493 -26.29 5.10 14.47
N LEU A 494 -26.17 4.11 13.57
CA LEU A 494 -27.14 3.01 13.47
C LEU A 494 -27.20 2.16 14.74
N LEU A 495 -26.12 2.13 15.53
CA LEU A 495 -26.05 1.50 16.84
C LEU A 495 -26.45 2.44 18.01
N GLY A 496 -26.94 3.66 17.70
CA GLY A 496 -27.37 4.65 18.68
C GLY A 496 -26.21 5.28 19.46
N GLN A 497 -25.01 5.30 18.89
CA GLN A 497 -23.82 5.92 19.47
C GLN A 497 -23.46 7.18 18.69
N ASP A 498 -22.94 8.19 19.38
CA ASP A 498 -22.35 9.36 18.72
C ASP A 498 -21.08 8.94 17.99
N PRO A 499 -20.81 9.43 16.76
CA PRO A 499 -19.55 9.18 16.08
C PRO A 499 -18.35 9.71 16.86
N HIS A 500 -17.20 9.03 16.77
CA HIS A 500 -15.95 9.55 17.32
C HIS A 500 -15.53 10.83 16.60
N GLU A 501 -15.00 11.81 17.31
CA GLU A 501 -14.67 13.15 16.79
C GLU A 501 -13.64 13.16 15.64
N SER A 502 -12.79 12.16 15.58
CA SER A 502 -11.76 12.04 14.53
C SER A 502 -12.26 11.39 13.26
N TRP A 503 -13.48 10.85 13.22
CA TRP A 503 -13.99 10.14 12.06
C TRP A 503 -14.60 11.07 11.02
N LEU A 504 -14.57 10.62 9.77
CA LEU A 504 -15.25 11.32 8.67
C LEU A 504 -16.77 11.36 8.88
N PRO A 505 -17.44 12.35 8.31
CA PRO A 505 -18.90 12.46 8.44
C PRO A 505 -19.64 11.21 7.95
N PRO A 506 -20.80 10.86 8.50
CA PRO A 506 -21.54 9.67 8.12
C PRO A 506 -22.10 9.76 6.69
N ILE A 507 -22.51 8.60 6.15
CA ILE A 507 -23.21 8.46 4.86
C ILE A 507 -24.68 8.83 4.99
N ILE A 508 -25.22 8.74 6.21
CA ILE A 508 -26.62 9.07 6.54
C ILE A 508 -26.69 10.34 7.35
N GLU A 509 -27.80 11.04 7.28
CA GLU A 509 -28.14 12.18 8.13
C GLU A 509 -29.56 12.04 8.65
N GLU A 510 -29.82 12.56 9.86
CA GLU A 510 -31.18 12.59 10.42
C GLU A 510 -32.07 13.50 9.56
N GLU A 511 -33.35 13.11 9.37
CA GLU A 511 -34.35 13.95 8.70
C GLU A 511 -34.85 15.08 9.55
#